data_32cda14807cd6f59df19029c1b756f1e
#
_entry.id   32cda14807cd6f59df19029c1b756f1e
#
_cell.length_a   1.000
_cell.length_b   1.000
_cell.length_c   1.000
_cell.angle_alpha   90.00
_cell.angle_beta   90.00
_cell.angle_gamma   90.00
#
_symmetry.space_group_name_H-M   'P 1'
#
loop_
_entity.id
_entity.type
_entity.pdbx_description
1 polymer ?
#
loop_
_entity_poly.entity_id
_entity_poly.type
_entity_poly.pdbx_seq_one_letter_code
_entity_poly.pdbx_strand_id
1 'polypeptide(L)'
;MRRYKKKHGNDFSFFAKENTIQLNDTHPVSCVPELVRLLMNEGFNFDDAFEIARKTFNYTNHTVLGEALEKWPADLMTQVIPEIYHIICLIANKCQEELTAKGVHEDTKAKMRIIDGNVVHMARLATYASTYVNGVAELHTEILKADVLKEWYQVYPERFQNKTNGITQRRWLGLCNPELSALITEKVGSDAWLTDLSLLEKLNDKSEAKRS
;
A
#
# COMPACT_ATOMS: atom_id res chain seq x y z
N MET A 1 -0.17 -7.95 18.99
CA MET A 1 0.78 -8.47 20.00
C MET A 1 0.12 -9.22 21.16
N ARG A 2 -0.83 -8.66 21.93
CA ARG A 2 -1.42 -9.34 23.11
C ARG A 2 -1.98 -10.73 22.82
N ARG A 3 -2.74 -10.91 21.71
CA ARG A 3 -3.29 -12.22 21.32
C ARG A 3 -2.18 -13.19 20.93
N TYR A 4 -1.15 -12.75 20.23
CA TYR A 4 0.00 -13.57 19.84
C TYR A 4 0.77 -14.03 21.08
N LYS A 5 1.09 -13.13 22.02
CA LYS A 5 1.79 -13.46 23.27
C LYS A 5 1.02 -14.47 24.14
N LYS A 6 -0.32 -14.43 24.14
CA LYS A 6 -1.12 -15.45 24.84
C LYS A 6 -0.92 -16.87 24.29
N LYS A 7 -0.60 -16.99 22.98
CA LYS A 7 -0.39 -18.29 22.31
C LYS A 7 1.07 -18.75 22.37
N HIS A 8 2.02 -17.82 22.18
CA HIS A 8 3.43 -18.12 21.95
C HIS A 8 4.37 -17.60 23.05
N GLY A 9 3.86 -16.92 24.07
CA GLY A 9 4.70 -16.27 25.08
C GLY A 9 5.55 -15.17 24.45
N ASN A 10 6.86 -15.20 24.73
CA ASN A 10 7.84 -14.25 24.21
C ASN A 10 8.59 -14.77 22.97
N ASP A 11 8.14 -15.84 22.35
CA ASP A 11 8.70 -16.34 21.10
C ASP A 11 8.03 -15.64 19.90
N PHE A 12 8.74 -14.73 19.26
CA PHE A 12 8.29 -13.97 18.09
C PHE A 12 8.78 -14.54 16.76
N SER A 13 9.45 -15.70 16.74
CA SER A 13 10.01 -16.30 15.52
C SER A 13 8.97 -16.60 14.43
N PHE A 14 7.71 -16.83 14.82
CA PHE A 14 6.59 -17.08 13.92
C PHE A 14 5.69 -15.84 13.70
N PHE A 15 6.02 -14.68 14.31
CA PHE A 15 5.11 -13.53 14.30
C PHE A 15 4.71 -13.13 12.89
N ALA A 16 5.66 -12.91 11.99
CA ALA A 16 5.40 -12.50 10.61
C ALA A 16 4.77 -13.61 9.75
N LYS A 17 4.91 -14.88 10.13
CA LYS A 17 4.25 -16.01 9.45
C LYS A 17 2.77 -16.11 9.81
N GLU A 18 2.42 -15.83 11.05
CA GLU A 18 1.06 -15.94 11.56
C GLU A 18 0.26 -14.64 11.47
N ASN A 19 0.92 -13.52 11.20
CA ASN A 19 0.29 -12.20 11.15
C ASN A 19 0.68 -11.46 9.88
N THR A 20 -0.31 -11.00 9.16
CA THR A 20 -0.16 -10.11 8.01
C THR A 20 -1.02 -8.87 8.23
N ILE A 21 -0.46 -7.71 8.01
CA ILE A 21 -1.15 -6.43 8.13
C ILE A 21 -1.07 -5.73 6.77
N GLN A 22 -2.24 -5.44 6.20
CA GLN A 22 -2.35 -4.70 4.96
C GLN A 22 -2.57 -3.22 5.28
N LEU A 23 -1.64 -2.38 4.85
CA LEU A 23 -1.81 -0.93 4.89
C LEU A 23 -2.72 -0.51 3.74
N ASN A 24 -3.92 -0.11 4.08
CA ASN A 24 -4.89 0.42 3.12
C ASN A 24 -4.61 1.91 2.92
N ASP A 25 -3.82 2.24 1.92
CA ASP A 25 -3.17 3.52 1.71
C ASP A 25 -2.14 3.85 2.81
N THR A 26 -1.73 5.12 2.92
CA THR A 26 -0.74 5.60 3.90
C THR A 26 -1.32 5.94 5.26
N HIS A 27 -2.65 6.03 5.38
CA HIS A 27 -3.32 6.43 6.62
C HIS A 27 -2.90 5.62 7.85
N PRO A 28 -2.75 4.27 7.79
CA PRO A 28 -2.32 3.47 8.93
C PRO A 28 -0.80 3.25 9.00
N VAL A 29 0.02 3.91 8.19
CA VAL A 29 1.45 3.56 8.09
C VAL A 29 2.22 3.76 9.39
N SER A 30 1.78 4.63 10.30
CA SER A 30 2.34 4.79 11.65
C SER A 30 2.28 3.50 12.50
N CYS A 31 1.45 2.53 12.10
CA CYS A 31 1.45 1.19 12.71
C CYS A 31 2.79 0.45 12.53
N VAL A 32 3.56 0.77 11.49
CA VAL A 32 4.88 0.15 11.26
C VAL A 32 5.88 0.54 12.34
N PRO A 33 6.21 1.84 12.53
CA PRO A 33 7.12 2.23 13.61
C PRO A 33 6.55 1.88 15.00
N GLU A 34 5.23 1.87 15.20
CA GLU A 34 4.63 1.42 16.45
C GLU A 34 4.90 -0.08 16.71
N LEU A 35 4.76 -0.95 15.72
CA LEU A 35 5.11 -2.36 15.89
C LEU A 35 6.59 -2.53 16.22
N VAL A 36 7.49 -1.80 15.56
CA VAL A 36 8.93 -1.80 15.85
C VAL A 36 9.17 -1.38 17.31
N ARG A 37 8.58 -0.27 17.75
CA ARG A 37 8.67 0.22 19.13
C ARG A 37 8.22 -0.83 20.14
N LEU A 38 7.09 -1.47 19.88
CA LEU A 38 6.53 -2.52 20.73
C LEU A 38 7.42 -3.76 20.80
N LEU A 39 8.06 -4.16 19.69
CA LEU A 39 9.01 -5.27 19.67
C LEU A 39 10.29 -4.92 20.40
N MET A 40 10.79 -3.68 20.27
CA MET A 40 11.94 -3.21 21.04
C MET A 40 11.65 -3.23 22.54
N ASN A 41 10.44 -2.88 22.98
CA ASN A 41 10.02 -2.98 24.38
C ASN A 41 9.93 -4.45 24.87
N GLU A 42 9.82 -5.43 23.97
CA GLU A 42 9.93 -6.86 24.29
C GLU A 42 11.40 -7.36 24.32
N GLY A 43 12.37 -6.48 24.09
CA GLY A 43 13.81 -6.77 24.19
C GLY A 43 14.51 -7.01 22.86
N PHE A 44 13.84 -6.82 21.72
CA PHE A 44 14.50 -6.88 20.42
C PHE A 44 15.37 -5.64 20.18
N ASN A 45 16.51 -5.81 19.50
CA ASN A 45 17.20 -4.66 18.92
C ASN A 45 16.39 -4.11 17.73
N PHE A 46 16.75 -2.92 17.27
CA PHE A 46 16.03 -2.24 16.18
C PHE A 46 16.01 -3.06 14.89
N ASP A 47 17.13 -3.67 14.50
CA ASP A 47 17.24 -4.39 13.24
C ASP A 47 16.31 -5.61 13.20
N ASP A 48 16.30 -6.42 14.25
CA ASP A 48 15.43 -7.58 14.34
C ASP A 48 13.95 -7.18 14.43
N ALA A 49 13.65 -6.14 15.22
CA ALA A 49 12.30 -5.61 15.34
C ALA A 49 11.77 -5.08 13.99
N PHE A 50 12.60 -4.34 13.24
CA PHE A 50 12.24 -3.82 11.94
C PHE A 50 12.06 -4.93 10.90
N GLU A 51 12.91 -5.95 10.90
CA GLU A 51 12.76 -7.10 10.00
C GLU A 51 11.45 -7.88 10.25
N ILE A 52 11.06 -8.07 11.52
CA ILE A 52 9.78 -8.68 11.85
C ILE A 52 8.63 -7.79 11.33
N ALA A 53 8.70 -6.49 11.56
CA ALA A 53 7.69 -5.54 11.07
C ALA A 53 7.62 -5.55 9.55
N ARG A 54 8.73 -5.40 8.83
CA ARG A 54 8.78 -5.38 7.36
C ARG A 54 8.18 -6.64 6.73
N LYS A 55 8.38 -7.81 7.34
CA LYS A 55 7.78 -9.07 6.90
C LYS A 55 6.30 -9.21 7.26
N THR A 56 5.79 -8.39 8.17
CA THR A 56 4.39 -8.40 8.62
C THR A 56 3.51 -7.47 7.80
N PHE A 57 4.06 -6.34 7.32
CA PHE A 57 3.31 -5.31 6.60
C PHE A 57 3.38 -5.47 5.10
N ASN A 58 2.26 -5.10 4.43
CA ASN A 58 2.15 -4.93 2.99
C ASN A 58 1.39 -3.62 2.71
N TYR A 59 1.68 -2.96 1.59
CA TYR A 59 1.15 -1.63 1.27
C TYR A 59 0.34 -1.65 -0.02
N THR A 60 -0.91 -1.22 0.07
CA THR A 60 -1.75 -0.93 -1.10
C THR A 60 -1.82 0.59 -1.29
N ASN A 61 -1.35 1.07 -2.45
CA ASN A 61 -1.50 2.47 -2.84
C ASN A 61 -2.81 2.67 -3.60
N HIS A 62 -3.52 3.77 -3.33
CA HIS A 62 -4.80 4.13 -3.97
C HIS A 62 -4.73 5.42 -4.79
N THR A 63 -3.60 6.15 -4.77
CA THR A 63 -3.48 7.43 -5.47
C THR A 63 -2.21 7.53 -6.32
N VAL A 64 -2.32 8.23 -7.44
CA VAL A 64 -1.18 8.60 -8.31
C VAL A 64 -0.91 10.12 -8.29
N LEU A 65 -1.77 10.92 -7.63
CA LEU A 65 -1.58 12.35 -7.53
C LEU A 65 -0.53 12.67 -6.46
N GLY A 66 0.60 13.26 -6.87
CA GLY A 66 1.71 13.58 -5.97
C GLY A 66 1.31 14.50 -4.81
N GLU A 67 0.33 15.38 -5.02
CA GLU A 67 -0.24 16.28 -4.02
C GLU A 67 -1.09 15.54 -2.97
N ALA A 68 -1.68 14.40 -3.35
CA ALA A 68 -2.48 13.56 -2.45
C ALA A 68 -1.64 12.53 -1.69
N LEU A 69 -0.34 12.41 -1.97
CA LEU A 69 0.58 11.59 -1.18
C LEU A 69 0.82 12.25 0.18
N GLU A 70 0.45 11.53 1.22
CA GLU A 70 0.46 12.02 2.60
C GLU A 70 1.87 12.40 3.06
N LYS A 71 1.97 13.61 3.62
CA LYS A 71 3.20 14.18 4.17
C LYS A 71 2.90 14.80 5.52
N TRP A 72 3.80 14.63 6.47
CA TRP A 72 3.69 15.20 7.81
C TRP A 72 4.90 16.05 8.16
N PRO A 73 4.71 17.22 8.81
CA PRO A 73 5.82 17.99 9.35
C PRO A 73 6.54 17.19 10.45
N ALA A 74 7.87 17.10 10.34
CA ALA A 74 8.69 16.35 11.31
C ALA A 74 8.64 16.95 12.71
N ASP A 75 8.60 18.29 12.81
CA ASP A 75 8.45 19.01 14.09
C ASP A 75 7.11 18.70 14.77
N LEU A 76 6.02 18.61 14.02
CA LEU A 76 4.72 18.20 14.56
C LEU A 76 4.77 16.76 15.09
N MET A 77 5.35 15.82 14.33
CA MET A 77 5.51 14.44 14.79
C MET A 77 6.39 14.35 16.04
N THR A 78 7.45 15.14 16.11
CA THR A 78 8.32 15.21 17.30
C THR A 78 7.57 15.70 18.53
N GLN A 79 6.64 16.64 18.38
CA GLN A 79 5.86 17.17 19.50
C GLN A 79 4.74 16.22 19.95
N VAL A 80 4.05 15.58 19.02
CA VAL A 80 2.83 14.80 19.31
C VAL A 80 3.14 13.32 19.59
N ILE A 81 4.09 12.73 18.83
CA ILE A 81 4.43 11.30 18.89
C ILE A 81 5.95 11.08 18.84
N PRO A 82 6.71 11.64 19.79
CA PRO A 82 8.19 11.64 19.75
C PRO A 82 8.80 10.25 19.64
N GLU A 83 8.26 9.26 20.36
CA GLU A 83 8.77 7.89 20.32
C GLU A 83 8.61 7.25 18.94
N ILE A 84 7.45 7.47 18.28
CA ILE A 84 7.18 6.98 16.94
C ILE A 84 8.07 7.68 15.92
N TYR A 85 8.22 9.00 16.04
CA TYR A 85 9.12 9.78 15.17
C TYR A 85 10.57 9.32 15.30
N HIS A 86 11.04 9.02 16.51
CA HIS A 86 12.37 8.45 16.72
C HIS A 86 12.56 7.14 15.93
N ILE A 87 11.59 6.23 15.97
CA ILE A 87 11.64 4.99 15.20
C ILE A 87 11.62 5.27 13.69
N ILE A 88 10.83 6.25 13.23
CA ILE A 88 10.85 6.66 11.82
C ILE A 88 12.25 7.15 11.40
N CYS A 89 12.95 7.90 12.25
CA CYS A 89 14.33 8.32 11.99
C CYS A 89 15.28 7.11 11.85
N LEU A 90 15.16 6.11 12.71
CA LEU A 90 15.96 4.88 12.62
C LEU A 90 15.67 4.14 11.30
N ILE A 91 14.40 4.00 10.91
CA ILE A 91 13.99 3.38 9.65
C ILE A 91 14.54 4.18 8.45
N ALA A 92 14.46 5.51 8.50
CA ALA A 92 14.97 6.38 7.44
C ALA A 92 16.48 6.25 7.26
N ASN A 93 17.24 6.21 8.35
CA ASN A 93 18.69 6.01 8.32
C ASN A 93 19.05 4.64 7.74
N LYS A 94 18.42 3.57 8.22
CA LYS A 94 18.61 2.21 7.68
C LYS A 94 18.29 2.14 6.20
N CYS A 95 17.25 2.82 5.74
CA CYS A 95 16.93 2.92 4.32
C CYS A 95 18.09 3.49 3.51
N GLN A 96 18.66 4.62 3.94
CA GLN A 96 19.79 5.25 3.25
C GLN A 96 21.06 4.39 3.28
N GLU A 97 21.32 3.68 4.37
CA GLU A 97 22.43 2.74 4.50
C GLU A 97 22.25 1.54 3.52
N GLU A 98 21.07 0.92 3.46
CA GLU A 98 20.78 -0.17 2.54
C GLU A 98 20.89 0.28 1.06
N LEU A 99 20.40 1.47 0.72
CA LEU A 99 20.51 2.03 -0.63
C LEU A 99 21.98 2.29 -1.01
N THR A 100 22.78 2.77 -0.05
CA THR A 100 24.22 2.97 -0.24
C THR A 100 24.95 1.64 -0.46
N ALA A 101 24.66 0.64 0.36
CA ALA A 101 25.23 -0.70 0.23
C ALA A 101 24.87 -1.38 -1.11
N LYS A 102 23.70 -1.04 -1.68
CA LYS A 102 23.27 -1.48 -3.02
C LYS A 102 23.92 -0.68 -4.17
N GLY A 103 24.72 0.35 -3.89
CA GLY A 103 25.35 1.20 -4.90
C GLY A 103 24.38 2.13 -5.62
N VAL A 104 23.24 2.48 -5.01
CA VAL A 104 22.27 3.40 -5.58
C VAL A 104 22.86 4.81 -5.65
N HIS A 105 22.74 5.47 -6.83
CA HIS A 105 23.27 6.81 -7.06
C HIS A 105 22.66 7.85 -6.12
N GLU A 106 23.42 8.86 -5.71
CA GLU A 106 23.02 9.88 -4.71
C GLU A 106 21.73 10.62 -5.10
N ASP A 107 21.55 10.99 -6.39
CA ASP A 107 20.33 11.67 -6.85
C ASP A 107 19.07 10.78 -6.69
N THR A 108 19.23 9.48 -6.90
CA THR A 108 18.13 8.50 -6.69
C THR A 108 17.84 8.34 -5.20
N LYS A 109 18.88 8.19 -4.37
CA LYS A 109 18.74 8.12 -2.91
C LYS A 109 18.05 9.37 -2.35
N ALA A 110 18.38 10.56 -2.86
CA ALA A 110 17.74 11.81 -2.45
C ALA A 110 16.22 11.78 -2.66
N LYS A 111 15.76 11.27 -3.82
CA LYS A 111 14.33 11.11 -4.12
C LYS A 111 13.64 10.05 -3.26
N MET A 112 14.38 9.11 -2.72
CA MET A 112 13.89 8.02 -1.87
C MET A 112 13.94 8.33 -0.37
N ARG A 113 14.41 9.51 0.04
CA ARG A 113 14.45 9.90 1.47
C ARG A 113 13.07 9.83 2.09
N ILE A 114 12.92 9.07 3.15
CA ILE A 114 11.67 9.01 3.95
C ILE A 114 11.46 10.33 4.67
N ILE A 115 12.53 10.91 5.24
CA ILE A 115 12.54 12.24 5.82
C ILE A 115 13.39 13.15 4.93
N ASP A 116 12.79 14.24 4.46
CA ASP A 116 13.46 15.23 3.63
C ASP A 116 13.18 16.64 4.18
N GLY A 117 14.24 17.27 4.74
CA GLY A 117 14.08 18.48 5.53
C GLY A 117 13.10 18.28 6.70
N ASN A 118 12.10 19.14 6.80
CA ASN A 118 11.04 19.05 7.83
C ASN A 118 9.82 18.22 7.37
N VAL A 119 9.99 17.30 6.42
CA VAL A 119 8.87 16.53 5.85
C VAL A 119 9.11 15.03 5.96
N VAL A 120 8.13 14.32 6.53
CA VAL A 120 8.06 12.85 6.53
C VAL A 120 7.12 12.41 5.39
N HIS A 121 7.65 11.63 4.43
CA HIS A 121 6.93 11.10 3.29
C HIS A 121 6.35 9.72 3.61
N MET A 122 5.06 9.65 3.91
CA MET A 122 4.41 8.44 4.41
C MET A 122 4.38 7.31 3.37
N ALA A 123 4.20 7.63 2.09
CA ALA A 123 4.25 6.62 1.02
C ALA A 123 5.64 5.99 0.85
N ARG A 124 6.71 6.77 1.05
CA ARG A 124 8.10 6.26 1.02
C ARG A 124 8.37 5.35 2.20
N LEU A 125 7.90 5.73 3.40
CA LEU A 125 7.95 4.89 4.59
C LEU A 125 7.20 3.58 4.38
N ALA A 126 5.95 3.62 3.89
CA ALA A 126 5.14 2.44 3.61
C ALA A 126 5.82 1.51 2.60
N THR A 127 6.36 2.06 1.51
CA THR A 127 7.04 1.28 0.46
C THR A 127 8.29 0.57 0.97
N TYR A 128 9.12 1.28 1.74
CA TYR A 128 10.34 0.70 2.30
C TYR A 128 10.05 -0.38 3.35
N ALA A 129 9.09 -0.12 4.22
CA ALA A 129 8.77 -0.95 5.37
C ALA A 129 7.74 -2.06 5.09
N SER A 130 7.44 -2.34 3.84
CA SER A 130 6.52 -3.41 3.43
C SER A 130 7.21 -4.48 2.60
N THR A 131 6.74 -5.72 2.73
CA THR A 131 7.22 -6.83 1.88
C THR A 131 6.76 -6.61 0.45
N TYR A 132 5.47 -6.31 0.25
CA TYR A 132 4.88 -6.07 -1.07
C TYR A 132 4.15 -4.73 -1.12
N VAL A 133 4.16 -4.14 -2.32
CA VAL A 133 3.45 -2.91 -2.66
C VAL A 133 2.58 -3.20 -3.87
N ASN A 134 1.31 -2.85 -3.82
CA ASN A 134 0.43 -3.02 -4.97
C ASN A 134 -0.36 -1.77 -5.33
N GLY A 135 -0.61 -1.62 -6.63
CA GLY A 135 -1.68 -0.79 -7.14
C GLY A 135 -3.00 -1.57 -7.20
N VAL A 136 -4.09 -0.89 -7.51
CA VAL A 136 -5.46 -1.41 -7.45
C VAL A 136 -6.12 -1.63 -8.82
N ALA A 137 -5.36 -1.45 -9.89
CA ALA A 137 -5.68 -1.80 -11.28
C ALA A 137 -4.37 -1.92 -12.06
N GLU A 138 -4.37 -2.63 -13.19
CA GLU A 138 -3.17 -2.81 -14.00
C GLU A 138 -2.56 -1.47 -14.42
N LEU A 139 -3.36 -0.59 -15.04
CA LEU A 139 -2.91 0.75 -15.43
C LEU A 139 -2.38 1.56 -14.23
N HIS A 140 -3.07 1.52 -13.09
CA HIS A 140 -2.62 2.19 -11.86
C HIS A 140 -1.26 1.66 -11.41
N THR A 141 -1.07 0.35 -11.44
CA THR A 141 0.19 -0.28 -11.05
C THR A 141 1.33 0.11 -11.98
N GLU A 142 1.08 0.19 -13.28
CA GLU A 142 2.10 0.63 -14.25
C GLU A 142 2.46 2.12 -14.06
N ILE A 143 1.50 2.98 -13.72
CA ILE A 143 1.77 4.38 -13.36
C ILE A 143 2.62 4.47 -12.08
N LEU A 144 2.34 3.65 -11.06
CA LEU A 144 3.18 3.59 -9.85
C LEU A 144 4.63 3.23 -10.17
N LYS A 145 4.86 2.25 -11.03
CA LYS A 145 6.19 1.79 -11.45
C LYS A 145 6.92 2.80 -12.32
N ALA A 146 6.18 3.48 -13.21
CA ALA A 146 6.79 4.39 -14.20
C ALA A 146 7.04 5.81 -13.66
N ASP A 147 6.26 6.26 -12.67
CA ASP A 147 6.25 7.63 -12.19
C ASP A 147 6.29 7.73 -10.66
N VAL A 148 5.19 7.43 -9.96
CA VAL A 148 4.98 7.77 -8.54
C VAL A 148 6.01 7.15 -7.61
N LEU A 149 6.36 5.87 -7.84
CA LEU A 149 7.32 5.09 -7.04
C LEU A 149 8.44 4.53 -7.92
N LYS A 150 8.77 5.24 -9.00
CA LYS A 150 9.73 4.82 -10.02
C LYS A 150 11.08 4.39 -9.43
N GLU A 151 11.67 5.23 -8.60
CA GLU A 151 12.97 4.95 -7.99
C GLU A 151 12.90 3.70 -7.08
N TRP A 152 11.78 3.53 -6.38
CA TRP A 152 11.55 2.33 -5.57
C TRP A 152 11.41 1.08 -6.42
N TYR A 153 10.70 1.16 -7.53
CA TYR A 153 10.56 0.03 -8.47
C TYR A 153 11.91 -0.35 -9.11
N GLN A 154 12.73 0.64 -9.46
CA GLN A 154 14.07 0.37 -10.01
C GLN A 154 14.99 -0.39 -9.04
N VAL A 155 14.87 -0.14 -7.74
CA VAL A 155 15.71 -0.76 -6.70
C VAL A 155 15.12 -2.07 -6.17
N TYR A 156 13.80 -2.18 -6.12
CA TYR A 156 13.07 -3.32 -5.52
C TYR A 156 11.90 -3.78 -6.42
N PRO A 157 12.15 -4.17 -7.68
CA PRO A 157 11.08 -4.52 -8.63
C PRO A 157 10.22 -5.70 -8.13
N GLU A 158 10.81 -6.63 -7.40
CA GLU A 158 10.15 -7.83 -6.88
C GLU A 158 9.04 -7.55 -5.85
N ARG A 159 9.03 -6.36 -5.27
CA ARG A 159 8.01 -5.96 -4.28
C ARG A 159 6.70 -5.53 -4.93
N PHE A 160 6.74 -5.10 -6.20
CA PHE A 160 5.60 -4.47 -6.86
C PHE A 160 4.68 -5.51 -7.50
N GLN A 161 3.40 -5.45 -7.14
CA GLN A 161 2.35 -6.33 -7.63
C GLN A 161 1.13 -5.53 -8.09
N ASN A 162 0.30 -6.12 -8.94
CA ASN A 162 -1.03 -5.62 -9.22
C ASN A 162 -2.09 -6.45 -8.51
N LYS A 163 -3.04 -5.80 -7.86
CA LYS A 163 -4.25 -6.41 -7.29
C LYS A 163 -5.45 -5.58 -7.73
N THR A 164 -6.03 -5.93 -8.88
CA THR A 164 -7.21 -5.23 -9.41
C THR A 164 -8.36 -5.31 -8.43
N ASN A 165 -8.93 -4.16 -8.09
CA ASN A 165 -10.12 -4.08 -7.24
C ASN A 165 -11.27 -4.87 -7.87
N GLY A 166 -12.06 -5.53 -7.04
CA GLY A 166 -13.36 -6.05 -7.42
C GLY A 166 -14.40 -4.93 -7.60
N ILE A 167 -15.53 -5.26 -8.21
CA ILE A 167 -16.69 -4.39 -8.32
C ILE A 167 -17.89 -4.99 -7.60
N THR A 168 -18.82 -4.15 -7.16
CA THR A 168 -20.01 -4.54 -6.41
C THR A 168 -21.25 -4.27 -7.25
N GLN A 169 -21.33 -4.88 -8.45
CA GLN A 169 -22.36 -4.63 -9.44
C GLN A 169 -23.77 -4.98 -8.97
N ARG A 170 -23.93 -6.04 -8.17
CA ARG A 170 -25.24 -6.43 -7.64
C ARG A 170 -25.85 -5.35 -6.77
N ARG A 171 -25.05 -4.72 -5.92
CA ARG A 171 -25.53 -3.64 -5.04
C ARG A 171 -25.69 -2.34 -5.81
N TRP A 172 -24.63 -1.86 -6.46
CA TRP A 172 -24.58 -0.50 -6.99
C TRP A 172 -25.30 -0.33 -8.34
N LEU A 173 -25.38 -1.40 -9.14
CA LEU A 173 -26.19 -1.40 -10.37
C LEU A 173 -27.52 -2.12 -10.17
N GLY A 174 -27.50 -3.39 -9.78
CA GLY A 174 -28.72 -4.20 -9.69
C GLY A 174 -29.75 -3.71 -8.70
N LEU A 175 -29.31 -3.25 -7.50
CA LEU A 175 -30.21 -2.82 -6.44
C LEU A 175 -30.41 -1.29 -6.40
N CYS A 176 -29.31 -0.51 -6.45
CA CYS A 176 -29.37 0.93 -6.21
C CYS A 176 -29.70 1.76 -7.46
N ASN A 177 -29.60 1.18 -8.66
CA ASN A 177 -29.91 1.85 -9.92
C ASN A 177 -30.78 0.96 -10.81
N PRO A 178 -32.09 0.82 -10.50
CA PRO A 178 -32.98 -0.09 -11.20
C PRO A 178 -33.20 0.29 -12.65
N GLU A 179 -33.18 1.56 -13.01
CA GLU A 179 -33.34 2.03 -14.39
C GLU A 179 -32.15 1.60 -15.26
N LEU A 180 -30.93 1.83 -14.80
CA LEU A 180 -29.72 1.38 -15.49
C LEU A 180 -29.63 -0.16 -15.53
N SER A 181 -30.01 -0.82 -14.45
CA SER A 181 -30.08 -2.29 -14.41
C SER A 181 -31.04 -2.87 -15.46
N ALA A 182 -32.22 -2.26 -15.60
CA ALA A 182 -33.19 -2.65 -16.60
C ALA A 182 -32.66 -2.45 -18.04
N LEU A 183 -32.03 -1.30 -18.31
CA LEU A 183 -31.41 -1.00 -19.60
C LEU A 183 -30.30 -2.00 -19.96
N ILE A 184 -29.39 -2.29 -19.01
CA ILE A 184 -28.32 -3.27 -19.20
C ILE A 184 -28.94 -4.65 -19.51
N THR A 185 -29.93 -5.07 -18.72
CA THR A 185 -30.61 -6.36 -18.88
C THR A 185 -31.29 -6.47 -20.26
N GLU A 186 -31.94 -5.41 -20.72
CA GLU A 186 -32.53 -5.35 -22.07
C GLU A 186 -31.46 -5.52 -23.15
N LYS A 187 -30.36 -4.77 -23.08
CA LYS A 187 -29.28 -4.80 -24.08
C LYS A 187 -28.50 -6.10 -24.09
N VAL A 188 -28.26 -6.68 -22.93
CA VAL A 188 -27.57 -7.97 -22.77
C VAL A 188 -28.48 -9.15 -23.09
N GLY A 189 -29.80 -8.97 -22.91
CA GLY A 189 -30.83 -9.99 -23.11
C GLY A 189 -31.04 -10.91 -21.90
N SER A 190 -30.43 -10.60 -20.74
CA SER A 190 -30.57 -11.40 -19.53
C SER A 190 -30.03 -10.60 -18.34
N ASP A 191 -30.53 -10.86 -17.13
CA ASP A 191 -30.01 -10.37 -15.84
C ASP A 191 -28.81 -11.17 -15.30
N ALA A 192 -28.39 -12.23 -16.01
CA ALA A 192 -27.25 -13.06 -15.63
C ALA A 192 -25.94 -12.29 -15.53
N TRP A 193 -25.83 -11.10 -16.14
CA TRP A 193 -24.69 -10.19 -16.00
C TRP A 193 -24.42 -9.79 -14.52
N LEU A 194 -25.42 -9.86 -13.65
CA LEU A 194 -25.26 -9.60 -12.21
C LEU A 194 -24.30 -10.59 -11.53
N THR A 195 -24.15 -11.79 -12.10
CA THR A 195 -23.27 -12.85 -11.61
C THR A 195 -22.12 -13.21 -12.55
N ASP A 196 -22.30 -12.94 -13.84
CA ASP A 196 -21.29 -13.14 -14.88
C ASP A 196 -21.06 -11.84 -15.66
N LEU A 197 -20.04 -11.10 -15.25
CA LEU A 197 -19.71 -9.80 -15.84
C LEU A 197 -19.20 -9.88 -17.28
N SER A 198 -18.76 -11.05 -17.74
CA SER A 198 -18.32 -11.23 -19.13
C SER A 198 -19.45 -10.95 -20.14
N LEU A 199 -20.69 -11.10 -19.70
CA LEU A 199 -21.86 -10.80 -20.53
C LEU A 199 -21.99 -9.31 -20.88
N LEU A 200 -21.37 -8.42 -20.10
CA LEU A 200 -21.31 -6.98 -20.38
C LEU A 200 -20.46 -6.65 -21.62
N GLU A 201 -19.62 -7.58 -22.10
CA GLU A 201 -18.85 -7.38 -23.33
C GLU A 201 -19.77 -7.17 -24.55
N LYS A 202 -21.00 -7.68 -24.51
CA LYS A 202 -22.01 -7.41 -25.53
C LYS A 202 -22.36 -5.92 -25.70
N LEU A 203 -22.11 -5.11 -24.66
CA LEU A 203 -22.31 -3.67 -24.70
C LEU A 203 -21.20 -2.92 -25.45
N ASN A 204 -20.06 -3.58 -25.72
CA ASN A 204 -18.94 -3.01 -26.47
C ASN A 204 -19.13 -2.98 -27.98
N ASP A 205 -20.27 -3.47 -28.50
CA ASP A 205 -20.50 -3.46 -29.91
C ASP A 205 -20.69 -2.02 -30.44
N LYS A 206 -19.62 -1.51 -31.05
CA LYS A 206 -19.49 -0.11 -31.50
C LYS A 206 -20.37 0.24 -32.71
N SER A 207 -21.18 -0.69 -33.20
CA SER A 207 -22.01 -0.48 -34.37
C SER A 207 -23.16 0.50 -34.15
N GLU A 208 -23.63 0.66 -32.92
CA GLU A 208 -24.71 1.59 -32.57
C GLU A 208 -24.23 2.99 -32.12
N ALA A 209 -22.97 3.16 -31.71
CA ALA A 209 -22.41 4.45 -31.22
C ALA A 209 -22.21 5.51 -32.33
N LYS A 210 -22.53 5.18 -33.63
CA LYS A 210 -22.44 6.12 -34.76
C LYS A 210 -23.80 6.70 -35.18
N ARG A 211 -24.86 6.55 -34.40
CA ARG A 211 -26.22 7.03 -34.74
C ARG A 211 -26.81 8.04 -33.74
N SER A 212 -25.98 8.73 -32.97
CA SER A 212 -26.42 9.89 -32.18
C SER A 212 -25.55 11.10 -32.43
#